data_8ca1ef70af37c326fcb2d0f8ffc12698
#
_entry.id   8ca1ef70af37c326fcb2d0f8ffc12698
#
_cell.length_a   1.000
_cell.length_b   1.000
_cell.length_c   1.000
_cell.angle_alpha   90.00
_cell.angle_beta   90.00
_cell.angle_gamma   90.00
#
_symmetry.space_group_name_H-M   'P 1'
#
loop_
_entity.id
_entity.type
_entity.pdbx_description
1 polymer ?
#
loop_
_entity_poly.entity_id
_entity_poly.type
_entity_poly.pdbx_seq_one_letter_code
_entity_poly.pdbx_strand_id
1 'polypeptide(L)'
;MTKHAWHDVSYGADAPGHVTGIIEIPKNTRAKYELDKESGMLILDRVIYSSMYYPTNYGFIPQTYCDDDDPLDILVLSQIEIVPMCLVRAKVIGVMQMLDGGEMDDKIIAVAANDMSVAHFNDVSELPEFWKKEMRNFFQDYKKLENKT
;
A
#
# COMPACT_ATOMS: atom_id res chain seq x y z
N MET A 1 15.55 22.06 -6.03
CA MET A 1 15.45 20.85 -6.84
C MET A 1 14.34 19.95 -6.33
N THR A 2 13.40 19.59 -7.19
CA THR A 2 12.27 18.74 -6.82
C THR A 2 12.69 17.28 -6.84
N LYS A 3 12.40 16.54 -5.78
CA LYS A 3 12.71 15.11 -5.70
C LYS A 3 11.54 14.28 -6.23
N HIS A 4 11.87 13.23 -6.95
CA HIS A 4 10.88 12.27 -7.43
C HIS A 4 10.57 11.25 -6.32
N ALA A 5 9.30 11.06 -6.00
CA ALA A 5 8.90 10.20 -4.88
C ALA A 5 9.41 8.78 -5.00
N TRP A 6 9.43 8.22 -6.21
CA TRP A 6 9.88 6.84 -6.40
C TRP A 6 11.41 6.72 -6.45
N HIS A 7 12.08 7.65 -7.17
CA HIS A 7 13.51 7.49 -7.47
C HIS A 7 14.42 8.15 -6.45
N ASP A 8 13.95 9.23 -5.81
CA ASP A 8 14.82 10.09 -5.02
C ASP A 8 14.61 9.95 -3.50
N VAL A 9 13.63 9.17 -3.07
CA VAL A 9 13.36 8.95 -1.65
C VAL A 9 13.91 7.60 -1.23
N SER A 10 14.64 7.55 -0.11
CA SER A 10 15.20 6.31 0.41
C SER A 10 14.10 5.37 0.91
N TYR A 11 14.28 4.06 0.67
CA TYR A 11 13.38 3.04 1.25
C TYR A 11 13.60 2.83 2.75
N GLY A 12 14.61 3.47 3.33
CA GLY A 12 14.85 3.43 4.77
C GLY A 12 16.10 2.65 5.15
N ALA A 13 16.84 3.20 6.13
CA ALA A 13 18.10 2.61 6.58
C ALA A 13 17.92 1.29 7.34
N ASP A 14 16.73 1.06 7.90
CA ASP A 14 16.44 -0.12 8.73
C ASP A 14 15.73 -1.23 7.97
N ALA A 15 15.69 -1.15 6.64
CA ALA A 15 15.09 -2.20 5.81
C ALA A 15 15.83 -3.53 6.05
N PRO A 16 15.12 -4.67 5.97
CA PRO A 16 13.70 -4.81 5.60
C PRO A 16 12.71 -4.76 6.78
N GLY A 17 13.17 -4.67 8.01
CA GLY A 17 12.28 -4.68 9.17
C GLY A 17 11.40 -3.44 9.25
N HIS A 18 12.02 -2.28 9.04
CA HIS A 18 11.31 -1.00 8.92
C HIS A 18 11.66 -0.39 7.57
N VAL A 19 10.66 0.11 6.88
CA VAL A 19 10.83 0.73 5.57
C VAL A 19 10.10 2.07 5.53
N THR A 20 10.46 2.90 4.56
CA THR A 20 9.69 4.10 4.25
C THR A 20 8.61 3.73 3.25
N GLY A 21 7.36 3.99 3.60
CA GLY A 21 6.24 3.88 2.68
C GLY A 21 5.79 5.26 2.24
N ILE A 22 5.36 5.38 0.99
CA ILE A 22 4.73 6.59 0.47
C ILE A 22 3.28 6.25 0.19
N ILE A 23 2.37 6.93 0.86
CA ILE A 23 0.94 6.64 0.72
C ILE A 23 0.41 7.31 -0.54
N GLU A 24 -0.26 6.52 -1.38
CA GLU A 24 -0.98 7.03 -2.55
C GLU A 24 -2.47 7.13 -2.25
N ILE A 25 -3.01 6.16 -1.53
CA ILE A 25 -4.46 6.01 -1.32
C ILE A 25 -4.73 5.87 0.18
N PRO A 26 -5.43 6.83 0.80
CA PRO A 26 -5.84 6.69 2.20
C PRO A 26 -6.86 5.56 2.39
N LYS A 27 -6.88 4.95 3.56
CA LYS A 27 -7.94 4.00 3.87
C LYS A 27 -9.30 4.70 3.86
N ASN A 28 -10.36 3.93 3.67
CA ASN A 28 -11.75 4.40 3.62
C ASN A 28 -12.06 5.29 2.43
N THR A 29 -11.29 5.18 1.33
CA THR A 29 -11.57 5.91 0.09
C THR A 29 -11.88 4.95 -1.05
N ARG A 30 -12.61 5.42 -2.05
CA ARG A 30 -12.86 4.74 -3.31
C ARG A 30 -12.07 5.36 -4.46
N ALA A 31 -11.31 6.40 -4.19
CA ALA A 31 -10.49 7.06 -5.19
C ALA A 31 -9.18 6.30 -5.36
N LYS A 32 -8.92 5.78 -6.56
CA LYS A 32 -7.65 5.11 -6.85
C LYS A 32 -6.69 6.14 -7.40
N TYR A 33 -5.77 6.58 -6.55
CA TYR A 33 -4.67 7.46 -6.95
C TYR A 33 -3.46 6.63 -7.32
N GLU A 34 -2.68 7.15 -8.24
CA GLU A 34 -1.48 6.47 -8.72
C GLU A 34 -0.38 7.49 -8.98
N LEU A 35 0.84 7.12 -8.60
CA LEU A 35 2.00 7.97 -8.91
C LEU A 35 2.24 7.98 -10.41
N ASP A 36 2.27 9.19 -10.99
CA ASP A 36 2.70 9.37 -12.37
C ASP A 36 4.22 9.33 -12.40
N LYS A 37 4.78 8.34 -13.09
CA LYS A 37 6.22 8.09 -13.07
C LYS A 37 7.00 9.22 -13.71
N GLU A 38 6.42 9.94 -14.68
CA GLU A 38 7.10 11.02 -15.36
C GLU A 38 7.16 12.29 -14.54
N SER A 39 6.01 12.72 -14.02
CA SER A 39 5.93 13.98 -13.28
C SER A 39 6.26 13.87 -11.79
N GLY A 40 6.13 12.66 -11.22
CA GLY A 40 6.28 12.46 -9.80
C GLY A 40 5.07 12.90 -8.97
N MET A 41 4.00 13.31 -9.64
CA MET A 41 2.75 13.72 -8.98
C MET A 41 1.76 12.56 -8.95
N LEU A 42 0.72 12.69 -8.13
CA LEU A 42 -0.39 11.73 -8.13
C LEU A 42 -1.38 12.10 -9.22
N ILE A 43 -1.91 11.09 -9.89
CA ILE A 43 -3.06 11.24 -10.77
C ILE A 43 -4.23 10.46 -10.18
N LEU A 44 -5.44 10.93 -10.46
CA LEU A 44 -6.64 10.14 -10.17
C LEU A 44 -6.84 9.18 -11.33
N ASP A 45 -6.46 7.90 -11.10
CA ASP A 45 -6.64 6.88 -12.12
C ASP A 45 -8.13 6.63 -12.35
N ARG A 46 -8.86 6.37 -11.28
CA ARG A 46 -10.32 6.24 -11.34
C ARG A 46 -10.93 6.16 -9.94
N VAL A 47 -12.24 6.36 -9.89
CA VAL A 47 -13.03 5.92 -8.73
C VAL A 47 -13.34 4.45 -8.96
N ILE A 48 -13.05 3.57 -8.00
CA ILE A 48 -13.22 2.13 -8.22
C ILE A 48 -14.70 1.80 -8.50
N TYR A 49 -14.92 0.81 -9.38
CA TYR A 49 -16.26 0.39 -9.79
C TYR A 49 -16.82 -0.63 -8.81
N SER A 50 -16.96 -0.20 -7.54
CA SER A 50 -17.39 -1.07 -6.46
C SER A 50 -17.93 -0.20 -5.33
N SER A 51 -18.79 -0.78 -4.48
CA SER A 51 -19.20 -0.12 -3.24
C SER A 51 -18.16 -0.25 -2.15
N MET A 52 -17.06 -0.97 -2.41
CA MET A 52 -16.00 -1.21 -1.43
C MET A 52 -15.10 0.02 -1.26
N TYR A 53 -14.53 0.14 -0.08
CA TYR A 53 -13.51 1.16 0.23
C TYR A 53 -12.20 0.46 0.53
N TYR A 54 -11.09 1.14 0.25
CA TYR A 54 -9.77 0.62 0.63
C TYR A 54 -9.76 0.38 2.14
N PRO A 55 -9.44 -0.84 2.60
CA PRO A 55 -9.48 -1.16 4.04
C PRO A 55 -8.25 -0.67 4.79
N THR A 56 -7.18 -0.32 4.09
CA THR A 56 -5.92 0.15 4.68
C THR A 56 -5.40 1.31 3.86
N ASN A 57 -4.47 2.07 4.45
CA ASN A 57 -3.67 3.01 3.67
C ASN A 57 -2.80 2.20 2.71
N TYR A 58 -2.69 2.66 1.49
CA TYR A 58 -2.05 1.92 0.40
C TYR A 58 -1.03 2.80 -0.31
N GLY A 59 0.10 2.24 -0.63
CA GLY A 59 1.11 2.99 -1.33
C GLY A 59 2.24 2.11 -1.84
N PHE A 60 3.44 2.65 -1.87
CA PHE A 60 4.59 1.93 -2.39
C PHE A 60 5.83 2.20 -1.55
N ILE A 61 6.82 1.32 -1.71
CA ILE A 61 8.14 1.50 -1.10
C ILE A 61 9.04 2.13 -2.17
N PRO A 62 9.62 3.32 -1.92
CA PRO A 62 10.46 3.98 -2.92
C PRO A 62 11.68 3.16 -3.27
N GLN A 63 12.22 3.38 -4.46
CA GLN A 63 13.44 2.71 -4.96
C GLN A 63 13.33 1.19 -5.03
N THR A 64 12.12 0.65 -5.24
CA THR A 64 11.91 -0.80 -5.41
C THR A 64 11.27 -1.09 -6.76
N TYR A 65 11.41 -2.35 -7.20
CA TYR A 65 10.82 -2.85 -8.46
C TYR A 65 10.20 -4.21 -8.23
N CYS A 66 9.08 -4.45 -8.91
CA CYS A 66 8.44 -5.77 -9.00
C CYS A 66 8.48 -6.28 -10.44
N ASP A 67 7.95 -7.49 -10.67
CA ASP A 67 7.88 -8.09 -12.00
C ASP A 67 7.09 -7.25 -13.01
N ASP A 68 6.18 -6.43 -12.54
CA ASP A 68 5.34 -5.55 -13.37
C ASP A 68 5.99 -4.19 -13.67
N ASP A 69 7.28 -4.03 -13.36
CA ASP A 69 8.04 -2.78 -13.50
C ASP A 69 7.52 -1.62 -12.65
N ASP A 70 6.68 -1.91 -11.68
CA ASP A 70 6.18 -0.94 -10.71
C ASP A 70 6.91 -1.07 -9.37
N PRO A 71 6.89 -0.04 -8.52
CA PRO A 71 7.45 -0.17 -7.18
C PRO A 71 6.65 -1.18 -6.35
N LEU A 72 7.30 -1.72 -5.33
CA LEU A 72 6.68 -2.70 -4.45
C LEU A 72 5.56 -2.05 -3.65
N ASP A 73 4.35 -2.62 -3.69
CA ASP A 73 3.19 -2.11 -2.98
C ASP A 73 3.24 -2.40 -1.49
N ILE A 74 2.71 -1.48 -0.70
CA ILE A 74 2.65 -1.61 0.75
C ILE A 74 1.27 -1.23 1.27
N LEU A 75 0.77 -2.04 2.21
CA LEU A 75 -0.43 -1.77 2.97
C LEU A 75 0.02 -1.30 4.35
N VAL A 76 -0.37 -0.10 4.75
CA VAL A 76 0.02 0.45 6.05
C VAL A 76 -1.19 0.56 6.95
N LEU A 77 -1.21 -0.28 7.98
CA LEU A 77 -2.27 -0.31 8.97
C LEU A 77 -2.08 0.86 9.93
N SER A 78 -3.14 1.60 10.18
CA SER A 78 -3.18 2.71 11.12
C SER A 78 -4.63 3.00 11.50
N GLN A 79 -4.83 3.65 12.64
CA GLN A 79 -6.17 4.08 13.02
C GLN A 79 -6.63 5.31 12.23
N ILE A 80 -5.73 5.98 11.53
CA ILE A 80 -6.09 7.19 10.78
C ILE A 80 -5.99 6.98 9.27
N GLU A 81 -6.65 7.87 8.53
CA GLU A 81 -6.50 8.01 7.10
C GLU A 81 -5.26 8.87 6.85
N ILE A 82 -4.23 8.28 6.28
CA ILE A 82 -2.96 8.99 6.05
C ILE A 82 -3.06 9.75 4.72
N VAL A 83 -2.71 11.03 4.74
CA VAL A 83 -2.82 11.87 3.53
C VAL A 83 -1.94 11.35 2.39
N PRO A 84 -2.38 11.50 1.14
CA PRO A 84 -1.56 11.10 -0.01
C PRO A 84 -0.22 11.82 -0.04
N MET A 85 0.78 11.13 -0.54
CA MET A 85 2.19 11.57 -0.63
C MET A 85 2.87 11.71 0.73
N CYS A 86 2.27 11.16 1.79
CA CYS A 86 2.89 11.16 3.11
C CYS A 86 3.95 10.08 3.21
N LEU A 87 5.12 10.44 3.73
CA LEU A 87 6.17 9.48 4.07
C LEU A 87 5.83 8.86 5.42
N VAL A 88 5.80 7.54 5.48
CA VAL A 88 5.46 6.82 6.69
C VAL A 88 6.58 5.84 7.03
N ARG A 89 7.09 5.91 8.27
CA ARG A 89 7.96 4.84 8.77
C ARG A 89 7.06 3.65 9.09
N ALA A 90 7.24 2.57 8.37
CA ALA A 90 6.39 1.39 8.44
C ALA A 90 7.17 0.20 8.96
N LYS A 91 6.61 -0.50 9.94
CA LYS A 91 7.17 -1.73 10.47
C LYS A 91 6.55 -2.90 9.70
N VAL A 92 7.37 -3.64 8.99
CA VAL A 92 6.91 -4.76 8.17
C VAL A 92 6.53 -5.94 9.07
N ILE A 93 5.32 -6.46 8.88
CA ILE A 93 4.83 -7.59 9.68
C ILE A 93 4.44 -8.80 8.84
N GLY A 94 4.39 -8.67 7.51
CA GLY A 94 4.05 -9.79 6.65
C GLY A 94 3.97 -9.41 5.20
N VAL A 95 3.50 -10.37 4.40
CA VAL A 95 3.36 -10.22 2.96
C VAL A 95 2.06 -10.91 2.53
N MET A 96 1.33 -10.27 1.63
CA MET A 96 0.18 -10.90 0.97
C MET A 96 0.58 -11.22 -0.46
N GLN A 97 0.65 -12.51 -0.78
CA GLN A 97 1.02 -12.97 -2.12
C GLN A 97 -0.21 -12.97 -3.02
N MET A 98 -0.07 -12.35 -4.17
CA MET A 98 -1.16 -12.21 -5.14
C MET A 98 -0.64 -12.41 -6.56
N LEU A 99 -1.58 -12.77 -7.44
CA LEU A 99 -1.36 -12.79 -8.89
C LEU A 99 -2.30 -11.76 -9.51
N ASP A 100 -1.78 -10.94 -10.41
CA ASP A 100 -2.57 -9.99 -11.18
C ASP A 100 -2.18 -10.14 -12.66
N GLY A 101 -3.14 -10.61 -13.46
CA GLY A 101 -2.88 -10.85 -14.88
C GLY A 101 -1.78 -11.87 -15.13
N GLY A 102 -1.60 -12.85 -14.24
CA GLY A 102 -0.56 -13.86 -14.34
C GLY A 102 0.80 -13.45 -13.80
N GLU A 103 0.95 -12.21 -13.35
CA GLU A 103 2.21 -11.72 -12.76
C GLU A 103 2.11 -11.68 -11.23
N MET A 104 3.24 -11.90 -10.58
CA MET A 104 3.33 -11.77 -9.13
C MET A 104 3.13 -10.31 -8.75
N ASP A 105 2.17 -10.07 -7.86
CA ASP A 105 1.84 -8.73 -7.36
C ASP A 105 1.73 -8.80 -5.84
N ASP A 106 2.86 -9.08 -5.20
CA ASP A 106 2.91 -9.22 -3.75
C ASP A 106 2.79 -7.86 -3.10
N LYS A 107 2.11 -7.84 -1.96
CA LYS A 107 1.92 -6.60 -1.20
C LYS A 107 2.49 -6.78 0.20
N ILE A 108 3.36 -5.86 0.59
CA ILE A 108 3.92 -5.84 1.92
C ILE A 108 2.84 -5.38 2.90
N ILE A 109 2.72 -6.07 4.03
CA ILE A 109 1.80 -5.66 5.10
C ILE A 109 2.64 -5.07 6.22
N ALA A 110 2.31 -3.85 6.61
CA ALA A 110 3.05 -3.12 7.63
C ALA A 110 2.10 -2.34 8.53
N VAL A 111 2.63 -1.92 9.67
CA VAL A 111 1.92 -1.01 10.58
C VAL A 111 2.68 0.30 10.65
N ALA A 112 1.95 1.41 10.82
CA ALA A 112 2.59 2.70 11.02
C ALA A 112 3.35 2.67 12.36
N ALA A 113 4.67 2.83 12.30
CA ALA A 113 5.52 2.69 13.48
C ALA A 113 5.23 3.77 14.53
N ASN A 114 4.69 4.91 14.11
CA ASN A 114 4.35 6.03 14.99
C ASN A 114 2.90 5.99 15.50
N ASP A 115 2.14 4.95 15.16
CA ASP A 115 0.79 4.78 15.65
C ASP A 115 0.77 3.68 16.72
N MET A 116 0.65 4.09 17.99
CA MET A 116 0.72 3.16 19.11
C MET A 116 -0.42 2.14 19.14
N SER A 117 -1.52 2.41 18.45
CA SER A 117 -2.64 1.46 18.40
C SER A 117 -2.30 0.20 17.59
N VAL A 118 -1.31 0.27 16.71
CA VAL A 118 -0.91 -0.85 15.84
C VAL A 118 0.58 -1.18 15.94
N ALA A 119 1.41 -0.30 16.49
CA ALA A 119 2.86 -0.48 16.51
C ALA A 119 3.33 -1.71 17.29
N HIS A 120 2.49 -2.25 18.17
CA HIS A 120 2.81 -3.44 18.97
C HIS A 120 2.73 -4.74 18.18
N PHE A 121 2.09 -4.75 17.00
CA PHE A 121 2.06 -5.95 16.18
C PHE A 121 3.44 -6.20 15.57
N ASN A 122 3.88 -7.45 15.65
CA ASN A 122 5.18 -7.87 15.11
C ASN A 122 5.06 -8.85 13.94
N ASP A 123 3.90 -9.48 13.81
CA ASP A 123 3.66 -10.45 12.76
C ASP A 123 2.19 -10.43 12.36
N VAL A 124 1.92 -10.73 11.10
CA VAL A 124 0.55 -10.70 10.57
C VAL A 124 -0.38 -11.67 11.31
N SER A 125 0.16 -12.74 11.89
CA SER A 125 -0.63 -13.70 12.68
C SER A 125 -1.24 -13.07 13.93
N GLU A 126 -0.71 -11.95 14.39
CA GLU A 126 -1.21 -11.25 15.59
C GLU A 126 -2.40 -10.35 15.28
N LEU A 127 -2.66 -10.06 14.01
CA LEU A 127 -3.78 -9.21 13.62
C LEU A 127 -5.12 -9.89 13.85
N PRO A 128 -6.17 -9.11 14.19
CA PRO A 128 -7.52 -9.67 14.23
C PRO A 128 -7.86 -10.35 12.90
N GLU A 129 -8.48 -11.52 12.97
CA GLU A 129 -8.83 -12.28 11.77
C GLU A 129 -9.69 -11.48 10.79
N PHE A 130 -10.58 -10.65 11.29
CA PHE A 130 -11.45 -9.86 10.44
C PHE A 130 -10.67 -8.87 9.57
N TRP A 131 -9.61 -8.27 10.12
CA TRP A 131 -8.76 -7.35 9.34
C TRP A 131 -8.10 -8.07 8.16
N LYS A 132 -7.63 -9.30 8.40
CA LYS A 132 -7.01 -10.10 7.34
C LYS A 132 -8.04 -10.46 6.26
N LYS A 133 -9.26 -10.79 6.68
CA LYS A 133 -10.35 -11.09 5.74
C LYS A 133 -10.74 -9.87 4.92
N GLU A 134 -10.81 -8.70 5.53
CA GLU A 134 -11.13 -7.45 4.82
C GLU A 134 -10.10 -7.14 3.74
N MET A 135 -8.81 -7.22 4.08
CA MET A 135 -7.74 -6.96 3.11
C MET A 135 -7.81 -7.93 1.94
N ARG A 136 -7.92 -9.22 2.26
CA ARG A 136 -7.99 -10.26 1.23
C ARG A 136 -9.21 -10.08 0.33
N ASN A 137 -10.36 -9.87 0.94
CA ASN A 137 -11.61 -9.70 0.20
C ASN A 137 -11.56 -8.48 -0.72
N PHE A 138 -11.05 -7.36 -0.23
CA PHE A 138 -10.96 -6.15 -1.03
C PHE A 138 -10.12 -6.38 -2.29
N PHE A 139 -8.90 -6.88 -2.13
CA PHE A 139 -7.98 -7.03 -3.27
C PHE A 139 -8.38 -8.14 -4.24
N GLN A 140 -9.17 -9.11 -3.79
CA GLN A 140 -9.74 -10.11 -4.68
C GLN A 140 -10.92 -9.59 -5.48
N ASP A 141 -11.72 -8.70 -4.90
CA ASP A 141 -13.07 -8.41 -5.42
C ASP A 141 -13.27 -7.02 -6.01
N TYR A 142 -12.43 -6.02 -5.67
CA TYR A 142 -12.74 -4.64 -6.09
C TYR A 142 -12.73 -4.43 -7.61
N LYS A 143 -12.06 -5.31 -8.36
CA LYS A 143 -11.96 -5.22 -9.83
C LYS A 143 -13.09 -5.92 -10.58
N LYS A 144 -13.98 -6.62 -9.88
CA LYS A 144 -15.00 -7.45 -10.56
C LYS A 144 -15.91 -6.63 -11.49
N LEU A 145 -16.34 -5.45 -11.05
CA LEU A 145 -17.20 -4.59 -11.89
C LEU A 145 -16.42 -3.88 -13.00
N GLU A 146 -15.11 -4.01 -13.03
CA GLU A 146 -14.26 -3.45 -14.07
C GLU A 146 -13.95 -4.47 -15.18
N ASN A 147 -14.57 -5.65 -15.12
CA ASN A 147 -14.38 -6.76 -16.06
C ASN A 147 -12.91 -7.21 -16.16
N LYS A 148 -12.18 -7.13 -15.07
CA LYS A 148 -10.81 -7.65 -14.96
C LYS A 148 -10.83 -8.98 -14.25
N THR A 149 -10.11 -9.92 -14.82
CA THR A 149 -10.00 -11.26 -14.28
C THR A 149 -8.62 -11.50 -13.69
#